data_b6f33856b70e53f17d6226123f89486f
#
_entry.id   b6f33856b70e53f17d6226123f89486f
#
_cell.length_a   1.000
_cell.length_b   1.000
_cell.length_c   1.000
_cell.angle_alpha   90.00
_cell.angle_beta   90.00
_cell.angle_gamma   90.00
#
_symmetry.space_group_name_H-M   'P 1'
#
loop_
_entity.id
_entity.type
_entity.pdbx_description
1 polymer ?
#
loop_
_entity_poly.entity_id
_entity_poly.type
_entity_poly.pdbx_seq_one_letter_code
_entity_poly.pdbx_strand_id
1 'polypeptide(L)'
;MIPGHPTDTQFIKLAMKRLFLIGLCLSTSSAFAASQILLETPVTYAPDAGVVQRVKDECHIEDMLTRHVGDVLRKINRGGDGTVASQAEAGDAKVLRLQITHVLGVGGGAWSGPKATTVTADLIEDGKVTRHTKINRWSVGGVWGAFKGTCSILERTTVVIGRDLGRWARNPSYEIKEEAPPQVADEPGAGKDFCTPGESMPNASGSSLTLCVKKGHFAHDQYEVKVDGAVVVKGIDDETTGGVNGSYGGKPINLTCTPVLSAPEEVTESQIESMRSMDPQATREQLKQRYVSLNTVETARHCVVRVDSKNVLSTDIHFD
;
A
#
# COMPACT_ATOMS: atom_id res chain seq x y z
N MET A 1 -21.01 -75.08 -64.69
CA MET A 1 -21.47 -73.81 -64.22
C MET A 1 -20.77 -73.48 -62.90
N ILE A 2 -19.80 -72.61 -62.91
CA ILE A 2 -18.99 -72.26 -61.72
C ILE A 2 -19.32 -70.77 -61.44
N PRO A 3 -19.78 -70.40 -60.20
CA PRO A 3 -20.05 -68.99 -59.91
C PRO A 3 -18.73 -68.22 -59.60
N GLY A 4 -18.64 -67.09 -60.25
CA GLY A 4 -17.44 -66.22 -60.17
C GLY A 4 -17.24 -65.53 -58.82
N HIS A 5 -15.98 -65.48 -58.39
CA HIS A 5 -15.54 -64.75 -57.24
C HIS A 5 -15.63 -63.21 -57.49
N PRO A 6 -16.08 -62.42 -56.56
CA PRO A 6 -16.00 -60.94 -56.64
C PRO A 6 -14.58 -60.47 -56.45
N THR A 7 -14.17 -59.57 -57.32
CA THR A 7 -12.83 -58.98 -57.43
C THR A 7 -12.45 -58.10 -56.25
N ASP A 8 -11.22 -58.32 -55.81
CA ASP A 8 -10.52 -57.68 -54.67
C ASP A 8 -10.44 -56.16 -54.66
N THR A 9 -11.00 -55.50 -55.69
CA THR A 9 -10.84 -54.05 -55.88
C THR A 9 -11.79 -53.17 -55.03
N GLN A 10 -12.85 -53.77 -54.45
CA GLN A 10 -13.79 -52.99 -53.64
C GLN A 10 -13.36 -52.87 -52.16
N PHE A 11 -12.57 -53.80 -51.62
CA PHE A 11 -12.11 -53.76 -50.27
C PHE A 11 -11.03 -52.69 -50.00
N ILE A 12 -10.19 -52.38 -50.99
CA ILE A 12 -9.13 -51.38 -50.91
C ILE A 12 -9.69 -49.95 -50.86
N LYS A 13 -10.79 -49.68 -51.56
CA LYS A 13 -11.42 -48.35 -51.57
C LYS A 13 -12.15 -47.99 -50.25
N LEU A 14 -12.65 -49.01 -49.53
CA LEU A 14 -13.31 -48.80 -48.25
C LEU A 14 -12.32 -48.60 -47.11
N ALA A 15 -11.16 -49.24 -47.14
CA ALA A 15 -10.09 -49.10 -46.13
C ALA A 15 -9.42 -47.71 -46.23
N MET A 16 -9.19 -47.19 -47.46
CA MET A 16 -8.62 -45.86 -47.64
C MET A 16 -9.55 -44.70 -47.22
N LYS A 17 -10.89 -44.90 -47.35
CA LYS A 17 -11.84 -43.85 -46.90
C LYS A 17 -11.97 -43.78 -45.38
N ARG A 18 -11.71 -44.84 -44.64
CA ARG A 18 -11.72 -44.84 -43.18
C ARG A 18 -10.43 -44.33 -42.55
N LEU A 19 -9.29 -44.45 -43.23
CA LEU A 19 -8.02 -43.86 -42.78
C LEU A 19 -7.96 -42.34 -42.90
N PHE A 20 -8.69 -41.76 -43.91
CA PHE A 20 -8.73 -40.31 -44.06
C PHE A 20 -9.65 -39.57 -43.09
N LEU A 21 -10.60 -40.26 -42.45
CA LEU A 21 -11.50 -39.68 -41.45
C LEU A 21 -10.93 -39.68 -40.06
N ILE A 22 -9.90 -40.50 -39.75
CA ILE A 22 -9.23 -40.52 -38.44
C ILE A 22 -8.13 -39.50 -38.37
N GLY A 23 -7.57 -39.01 -39.49
CA GLY A 23 -6.50 -38.01 -39.54
C GLY A 23 -6.96 -36.58 -39.32
N LEU A 24 -8.26 -36.26 -39.25
CA LEU A 24 -8.76 -34.88 -39.18
C LEU A 24 -9.29 -34.45 -37.84
N CYS A 25 -9.19 -35.31 -36.81
CA CYS A 25 -9.60 -35.00 -35.43
C CYS A 25 -8.42 -34.70 -34.48
N LEU A 26 -7.19 -34.54 -34.99
CA LEU A 26 -6.04 -34.05 -34.26
C LEU A 26 -5.81 -32.53 -34.43
N SER A 27 -6.89 -31.78 -34.69
CA SER A 27 -6.84 -30.33 -34.69
C SER A 27 -6.88 -29.82 -33.25
N THR A 28 -5.66 -29.56 -32.73
CA THR A 28 -5.29 -28.38 -31.96
C THR A 28 -6.30 -27.95 -30.89
N SER A 29 -6.33 -28.68 -29.79
CA SER A 29 -6.59 -28.02 -28.50
C SER A 29 -5.42 -27.10 -28.23
N SER A 30 -5.40 -25.92 -28.84
CA SER A 30 -4.66 -24.78 -28.28
C SER A 30 -5.34 -24.49 -26.95
N ALA A 31 -4.92 -25.21 -25.91
CA ALA A 31 -5.19 -24.79 -24.56
C ALA A 31 -4.61 -23.37 -24.50
N PHE A 32 -5.47 -22.34 -24.48
CA PHE A 32 -5.11 -21.02 -24.04
C PHE A 32 -4.59 -21.19 -22.61
N ALA A 33 -3.31 -21.47 -22.48
CA ALA A 33 -2.63 -21.34 -21.21
C ALA A 33 -2.85 -19.90 -20.81
N ALA A 34 -3.62 -19.68 -19.75
CA ALA A 34 -3.80 -18.34 -19.21
C ALA A 34 -2.37 -17.80 -18.98
N SER A 35 -2.06 -16.66 -19.59
CA SER A 35 -0.73 -16.06 -19.48
C SER A 35 -0.40 -15.88 -17.99
N GLN A 36 0.81 -16.27 -17.59
CA GLN A 36 1.28 -16.09 -16.23
C GLN A 36 1.29 -14.61 -15.88
N ILE A 37 1.18 -14.31 -14.58
CA ILE A 37 1.27 -12.96 -14.05
C ILE A 37 2.43 -12.96 -13.07
N LEU A 38 3.45 -12.11 -13.30
CA LEU A 38 4.66 -12.04 -12.48
C LEU A 38 4.79 -10.67 -11.84
N LEU A 39 5.18 -10.63 -10.58
CA LEU A 39 5.52 -9.38 -9.90
C LEU A 39 6.93 -8.95 -10.30
N GLU A 40 7.07 -7.73 -10.81
CA GLU A 40 8.39 -7.13 -11.04
C GLU A 40 9.06 -6.80 -9.70
N THR A 41 10.31 -7.19 -9.55
CA THR A 41 11.09 -6.98 -8.32
C THR A 41 12.41 -6.27 -8.61
N PRO A 42 12.88 -5.43 -7.67
CA PRO A 42 12.30 -5.14 -6.36
C PRO A 42 11.05 -4.24 -6.43
N VAL A 43 10.13 -4.40 -5.49
CA VAL A 43 9.09 -3.39 -5.24
C VAL A 43 9.79 -2.12 -4.73
N THR A 44 9.41 -0.95 -5.19
CA THR A 44 10.07 0.31 -4.86
C THR A 44 9.13 1.31 -4.20
N TYR A 45 9.70 2.29 -3.50
CA TYR A 45 8.97 3.47 -3.07
C TYR A 45 8.87 4.48 -4.20
N ALA A 46 7.73 5.16 -4.31
CA ALA A 46 7.62 6.34 -5.18
C ALA A 46 8.57 7.44 -4.68
N PRO A 47 9.11 8.29 -5.56
CA PRO A 47 10.04 9.34 -5.17
C PRO A 47 9.49 10.30 -4.11
N ASP A 48 8.18 10.51 -4.13
CA ASP A 48 7.40 11.35 -3.23
C ASP A 48 6.63 10.57 -2.17
N ALA A 49 7.00 9.30 -1.95
CA ALA A 49 6.32 8.45 -0.98
C ALA A 49 6.34 9.07 0.42
N GLY A 50 5.14 9.28 0.98
CA GLY A 50 4.96 9.74 2.36
C GLY A 50 5.26 8.61 3.37
N VAL A 51 6.55 8.29 3.53
CA VAL A 51 7.00 7.21 4.42
C VAL A 51 8.14 7.68 5.27
N VAL A 52 7.98 7.57 6.59
CA VAL A 52 9.03 7.89 7.54
C VAL A 52 10.22 6.95 7.34
N GLN A 53 11.43 7.49 7.25
CA GLN A 53 12.65 6.72 6.97
C GLN A 53 12.82 5.53 7.91
N ARG A 54 12.54 5.71 9.18
CA ARG A 54 12.60 4.65 10.17
C ARG A 54 11.70 3.45 9.85
N VAL A 55 10.48 3.70 9.33
CA VAL A 55 9.56 2.61 8.93
C VAL A 55 10.13 1.86 7.74
N LYS A 56 10.79 2.54 6.81
CA LYS A 56 11.50 1.89 5.70
C LYS A 56 12.60 0.96 6.23
N ASP A 57 13.44 1.50 7.12
CA ASP A 57 14.63 0.80 7.63
C ASP A 57 14.29 -0.38 8.55
N GLU A 58 13.18 -0.30 9.32
CA GLU A 58 12.82 -1.33 10.29
C GLU A 58 11.84 -2.38 9.73
N CYS A 59 10.91 -1.96 8.87
CA CYS A 59 9.80 -2.84 8.48
C CYS A 59 9.99 -3.50 7.11
N HIS A 60 10.84 -2.98 6.24
CA HIS A 60 11.10 -3.56 4.91
C HIS A 60 9.80 -3.92 4.17
N ILE A 61 8.91 -2.92 4.01
CA ILE A 61 7.56 -3.13 3.43
C ILE A 61 7.64 -3.66 1.99
N GLU A 62 8.67 -3.25 1.24
CA GLU A 62 8.98 -3.74 -0.10
C GLU A 62 9.17 -5.27 -0.13
N ASP A 63 9.90 -5.83 0.86
CA ASP A 63 10.12 -7.27 0.98
C ASP A 63 8.83 -8.00 1.38
N MET A 64 8.04 -7.40 2.29
CA MET A 64 6.73 -7.94 2.67
C MET A 64 5.79 -8.01 1.47
N LEU A 65 5.71 -6.94 0.67
CA LEU A 65 4.89 -6.91 -0.54
C LEU A 65 5.42 -7.92 -1.57
N THR A 66 6.72 -7.95 -1.81
CA THR A 66 7.35 -8.92 -2.72
C THR A 66 6.96 -10.35 -2.34
N ARG A 67 7.07 -10.70 -1.06
CA ARG A 67 6.71 -12.03 -0.55
C ARG A 67 5.22 -12.33 -0.71
N HIS A 68 4.36 -11.46 -0.18
CA HIS A 68 2.92 -11.75 -0.13
C HIS A 68 2.25 -11.69 -1.50
N VAL A 69 2.61 -10.73 -2.35
CA VAL A 69 2.10 -10.65 -3.72
C VAL A 69 2.67 -11.79 -4.57
N GLY A 70 3.98 -12.03 -4.50
CA GLY A 70 4.63 -13.12 -5.23
C GLY A 70 4.04 -14.50 -4.88
N ASP A 71 3.76 -14.77 -3.60
CA ASP A 71 3.12 -16.02 -3.17
C ASP A 71 1.70 -16.18 -3.70
N VAL A 72 0.93 -15.09 -3.78
CA VAL A 72 -0.41 -15.12 -4.38
C VAL A 72 -0.33 -15.38 -5.87
N LEU A 73 0.59 -14.70 -6.58
CA LEU A 73 0.77 -14.90 -8.02
C LEU A 73 1.28 -16.30 -8.33
N ARG A 74 2.19 -16.87 -7.54
CA ARG A 74 2.63 -18.27 -7.67
C ARG A 74 1.46 -19.24 -7.60
N LYS A 75 0.51 -19.03 -6.68
CA LYS A 75 -0.72 -19.84 -6.59
C LYS A 75 -1.60 -19.66 -7.81
N ILE A 76 -1.76 -18.45 -8.31
CA ILE A 76 -2.52 -18.14 -9.54
C ILE A 76 -1.88 -18.81 -10.74
N ASN A 77 -0.56 -18.84 -10.82
CA ASN A 77 0.24 -19.48 -11.86
C ASN A 77 0.37 -21.02 -11.67
N ARG A 78 -0.47 -21.63 -10.81
CA ARG A 78 -0.50 -23.08 -10.55
C ARG A 78 0.83 -23.67 -10.09
N GLY A 79 1.59 -22.91 -9.27
CA GLY A 79 2.89 -23.31 -8.74
C GLY A 79 4.09 -22.88 -9.59
N GLY A 80 3.86 -22.16 -10.70
CA GLY A 80 4.93 -21.48 -11.43
C GLY A 80 5.49 -20.28 -10.68
N ASP A 81 6.37 -19.53 -11.35
CA ASP A 81 6.99 -18.35 -10.75
C ASP A 81 5.96 -17.29 -10.35
N GLY A 82 6.24 -16.56 -9.29
CA GLY A 82 5.42 -15.44 -8.82
C GLY A 82 6.08 -14.08 -9.03
N THR A 83 7.39 -14.07 -9.33
CA THR A 83 8.19 -12.85 -9.44
C THR A 83 9.10 -12.91 -10.66
N VAL A 84 9.56 -11.76 -11.13
CA VAL A 84 10.53 -11.59 -12.22
C VAL A 84 11.39 -10.37 -11.91
N ALA A 85 12.65 -10.37 -12.32
CA ALA A 85 13.57 -9.25 -12.06
C ALA A 85 13.28 -8.03 -12.95
N SER A 86 12.79 -8.27 -14.17
CA SER A 86 12.45 -7.19 -15.10
C SER A 86 11.39 -7.62 -16.10
N GLN A 87 10.70 -6.65 -16.68
CA GLN A 87 9.76 -6.90 -17.76
C GLN A 87 10.40 -7.62 -18.95
N ALA A 88 11.68 -7.34 -19.27
CA ALA A 88 12.40 -7.97 -20.37
C ALA A 88 12.58 -9.49 -20.17
N GLU A 89 12.64 -9.94 -18.93
CA GLU A 89 12.79 -11.36 -18.58
C GLU A 89 11.46 -12.11 -18.47
N ALA A 90 10.34 -11.38 -18.45
CA ALA A 90 9.03 -11.97 -18.27
C ALA A 90 8.52 -12.76 -19.49
N GLY A 91 9.12 -12.61 -20.68
CA GLY A 91 8.64 -13.22 -21.90
C GLY A 91 7.19 -12.80 -22.21
N ASP A 92 6.32 -13.79 -22.46
CA ASP A 92 4.90 -13.56 -22.74
C ASP A 92 4.02 -13.41 -21.47
N ALA A 93 4.63 -13.41 -20.30
CA ALA A 93 3.90 -13.22 -19.04
C ALA A 93 3.48 -11.75 -18.86
N LYS A 94 2.32 -11.55 -18.23
CA LYS A 94 1.92 -10.23 -17.75
C LYS A 94 2.77 -9.83 -16.56
N VAL A 95 3.17 -8.57 -16.51
CA VAL A 95 4.00 -8.04 -15.42
C VAL A 95 3.16 -7.12 -14.54
N LEU A 96 3.17 -7.40 -13.25
CA LEU A 96 2.60 -6.53 -12.23
C LEU A 96 3.73 -5.69 -11.62
N ARG A 97 3.71 -4.39 -11.84
CA ARG A 97 4.65 -3.43 -11.25
C ARG A 97 3.99 -2.71 -10.09
N LEU A 98 4.69 -2.65 -8.96
CA LEU A 98 4.20 -1.97 -7.75
C LEU A 98 5.10 -0.83 -7.33
N GLN A 99 4.48 0.23 -6.83
CA GLN A 99 5.17 1.31 -6.11
C GLN A 99 4.44 1.61 -4.80
N ILE A 100 5.20 1.68 -3.71
CA ILE A 100 4.70 2.11 -2.40
C ILE A 100 4.61 3.64 -2.43
N THR A 101 3.42 4.19 -2.30
CA THR A 101 3.19 5.64 -2.33
C THR A 101 3.03 6.23 -0.94
N HIS A 102 2.56 5.42 0.03
CA HIS A 102 2.39 5.90 1.40
C HIS A 102 2.39 4.75 2.41
N VAL A 103 2.96 4.97 3.60
CA VAL A 103 2.88 4.04 4.73
C VAL A 103 2.65 4.82 6.01
N LEU A 104 1.51 4.61 6.65
CA LEU A 104 1.28 5.04 8.01
C LEU A 104 1.89 4.01 8.97
N GLY A 105 3.07 4.30 9.42
CA GLY A 105 3.81 3.46 10.37
C GLY A 105 4.11 4.15 11.70
N VAL A 106 3.88 5.45 11.77
CA VAL A 106 4.19 6.28 12.94
C VAL A 106 3.04 6.22 13.96
N GLY A 107 3.36 6.29 15.22
CA GLY A 107 2.45 6.12 16.32
C GLY A 107 2.89 4.90 17.13
N GLY A 108 3.56 5.14 18.23
CA GLY A 108 4.10 4.13 19.14
C GLY A 108 3.48 4.29 20.52
N GLY A 109 3.67 3.27 21.31
CA GLY A 109 3.14 3.15 22.65
C GLY A 109 2.15 2.00 22.73
N ALA A 110 1.63 1.71 23.91
CA ALA A 110 0.73 0.59 24.19
C ALA A 110 -0.55 0.61 23.33
N TRP A 111 -0.85 1.72 22.66
CA TRP A 111 -2.04 1.98 21.85
C TRP A 111 -1.63 2.58 20.50
N SER A 112 -0.82 1.86 19.72
CA SER A 112 -0.53 2.31 18.35
C SER A 112 -1.82 2.28 17.54
N GLY A 113 -2.24 3.43 17.03
CA GLY A 113 -3.42 3.60 16.17
C GLY A 113 -3.39 2.74 14.91
N PRO A 114 -4.40 2.87 14.04
CA PRO A 114 -4.44 2.16 12.77
C PRO A 114 -3.17 2.38 11.95
N LYS A 115 -2.73 1.35 11.25
CA LYS A 115 -1.61 1.39 10.30
C LYS A 115 -2.14 1.19 8.90
N ALA A 116 -1.53 1.84 7.93
CA ALA A 116 -1.94 1.73 6.53
C ALA A 116 -0.75 1.54 5.61
N THR A 117 -1.01 0.87 4.49
CA THR A 117 -0.09 0.79 3.37
C THR A 117 -0.85 1.13 2.10
N THR A 118 -0.33 2.08 1.33
CA THR A 118 -0.87 2.48 0.04
C THR A 118 0.13 2.17 -1.06
N VAL A 119 -0.33 1.49 -2.09
CA VAL A 119 0.48 1.17 -3.27
C VAL A 119 -0.28 1.54 -4.54
N THR A 120 0.46 1.89 -5.58
CA THR A 120 -0.04 1.88 -6.96
C THR A 120 0.43 0.62 -7.65
N ALA A 121 -0.38 0.12 -8.57
CA ALA A 121 -0.10 -1.10 -9.33
C ALA A 121 -0.44 -0.91 -10.79
N ASP A 122 0.51 -1.25 -11.67
CA ASP A 122 0.37 -1.30 -13.11
C ASP A 122 0.40 -2.75 -13.58
N LEU A 123 -0.59 -3.17 -14.37
CA LEU A 123 -0.54 -4.42 -15.10
C LEU A 123 -0.06 -4.14 -16.51
N ILE A 124 1.05 -4.75 -16.88
CA ILE A 124 1.74 -4.55 -18.15
C ILE A 124 1.58 -5.81 -18.98
N GLU A 125 1.06 -5.65 -20.19
CA GLU A 125 0.91 -6.69 -21.19
C GLU A 125 1.55 -6.19 -22.49
N ASP A 126 2.37 -7.00 -23.13
CA ASP A 126 3.08 -6.64 -24.39
C ASP A 126 3.83 -5.30 -24.29
N GLY A 127 4.43 -5.03 -23.14
CA GLY A 127 5.18 -3.79 -22.91
C GLY A 127 4.35 -2.54 -22.65
N LYS A 128 3.02 -2.66 -22.56
CA LYS A 128 2.12 -1.53 -22.34
C LYS A 128 1.35 -1.70 -21.04
N VAL A 129 1.16 -0.60 -20.32
CA VAL A 129 0.25 -0.58 -19.17
C VAL A 129 -1.17 -0.71 -19.67
N THR A 130 -1.81 -1.84 -19.37
CA THR A 130 -3.19 -2.13 -19.77
C THR A 130 -4.19 -1.80 -18.68
N ARG A 131 -3.75 -1.84 -17.41
CA ARG A 131 -4.56 -1.48 -16.25
C ARG A 131 -3.72 -0.80 -15.20
N HIS A 132 -4.32 0.14 -14.50
CA HIS A 132 -3.74 0.85 -13.36
C HIS A 132 -4.72 0.82 -12.20
N THR A 133 -4.21 0.73 -10.97
CA THR A 133 -5.01 0.87 -9.75
C THR A 133 -4.20 1.45 -8.60
N LYS A 134 -4.89 2.06 -7.65
CA LYS A 134 -4.35 2.45 -6.35
C LYS A 134 -5.08 1.63 -5.29
N ILE A 135 -4.35 1.10 -4.34
CA ILE A 135 -4.91 0.32 -3.24
C ILE A 135 -4.38 0.82 -1.92
N ASN A 136 -5.29 1.07 -1.00
CA ASN A 136 -5.01 1.44 0.37
C ASN A 136 -5.63 0.39 1.29
N ARG A 137 -4.84 -0.13 2.26
CA ARG A 137 -5.33 -1.10 3.25
C ARG A 137 -4.91 -0.70 4.65
N TRP A 138 -5.87 -0.82 5.53
CA TRP A 138 -5.76 -0.47 6.94
C TRP A 138 -5.65 -1.70 7.81
N SER A 139 -4.97 -1.58 8.93
CA SER A 139 -4.97 -2.58 10.00
C SER A 139 -5.02 -1.89 11.35
N VAL A 140 -6.09 -2.15 12.08
CA VAL A 140 -6.15 -1.83 13.50
C VAL A 140 -5.51 -3.00 14.26
N GLY A 141 -4.52 -2.77 15.09
CA GLY A 141 -3.75 -3.83 15.78
C GLY A 141 -4.59 -4.90 16.50
N GLY A 142 -5.90 -4.67 16.70
CA GLY A 142 -6.84 -5.51 17.45
C GLY A 142 -6.56 -5.46 18.95
N VAL A 143 -7.34 -6.21 19.75
CA VAL A 143 -7.27 -6.23 21.22
C VAL A 143 -5.86 -6.54 21.75
N TRP A 144 -5.03 -7.23 20.97
CA TRP A 144 -3.62 -7.56 21.26
C TRP A 144 -2.65 -6.70 20.43
N GLY A 145 -3.12 -5.66 19.75
CA GLY A 145 -2.29 -4.78 18.91
C GLY A 145 -1.23 -4.02 19.70
N ALA A 146 -1.52 -3.70 20.95
CA ALA A 146 -0.59 -3.06 21.87
C ALA A 146 0.71 -3.85 22.09
N PHE A 147 0.68 -5.17 21.92
CA PHE A 147 1.83 -6.06 22.06
C PHE A 147 2.47 -6.45 20.72
N LYS A 148 1.93 -5.97 19.61
CA LYS A 148 2.46 -6.25 18.27
C LYS A 148 3.16 -5.01 17.73
N GLY A 149 4.43 -5.14 17.39
CA GLY A 149 5.20 -4.04 16.79
C GLY A 149 4.54 -3.52 15.49
N THR A 150 4.80 -2.27 15.17
CA THR A 150 4.31 -1.57 13.96
C THR A 150 4.45 -2.42 12.70
N CYS A 151 5.60 -3.05 12.51
CA CYS A 151 5.87 -3.86 11.32
C CYS A 151 4.95 -5.08 11.18
N SER A 152 4.58 -5.73 12.29
CA SER A 152 3.66 -6.87 12.25
C SER A 152 2.21 -6.46 11.95
N ILE A 153 1.84 -5.22 12.25
CA ILE A 153 0.54 -4.65 11.90
C ILE A 153 0.54 -4.26 10.41
N LEU A 154 1.62 -3.64 9.94
CA LEU A 154 1.81 -3.32 8.52
C LEU A 154 1.87 -4.57 7.65
N GLU A 155 2.47 -5.66 8.12
CA GLU A 155 2.49 -6.93 7.39
C GLU A 155 1.08 -7.43 7.06
N ARG A 156 0.10 -7.22 7.95
CA ARG A 156 -1.30 -7.60 7.67
C ARG A 156 -1.88 -6.81 6.49
N THR A 157 -1.53 -5.53 6.36
CA THR A 157 -1.97 -4.72 5.21
C THR A 157 -1.39 -5.27 3.92
N THR A 158 -0.11 -5.67 3.91
CA THR A 158 0.55 -6.24 2.73
C THR A 158 -0.03 -7.60 2.32
N VAL A 159 -0.47 -8.43 3.30
CA VAL A 159 -1.20 -9.69 3.02
C VAL A 159 -2.52 -9.42 2.30
N VAL A 160 -3.29 -8.42 2.76
CA VAL A 160 -4.57 -8.07 2.14
C VAL A 160 -4.34 -7.48 0.75
N ILE A 161 -3.37 -6.57 0.60
CA ILE A 161 -2.95 -6.00 -0.68
C ILE A 161 -2.61 -7.12 -1.67
N GLY A 162 -1.83 -8.12 -1.26
CA GLY A 162 -1.47 -9.25 -2.12
C GLY A 162 -2.68 -10.03 -2.63
N ARG A 163 -3.67 -10.28 -1.78
CA ARG A 163 -4.91 -10.97 -2.17
C ARG A 163 -5.74 -10.17 -3.16
N ASP A 164 -5.87 -8.87 -2.92
CA ASP A 164 -6.68 -7.99 -3.76
C ASP A 164 -6.03 -7.76 -5.11
N LEU A 165 -4.71 -7.55 -5.15
CA LEU A 165 -3.95 -7.44 -6.39
C LEU A 165 -3.99 -8.73 -7.20
N GLY A 166 -3.91 -9.90 -6.54
CA GLY A 166 -4.05 -11.18 -7.23
C GLY A 166 -5.42 -11.36 -7.89
N ARG A 167 -6.51 -10.93 -7.23
CA ARG A 167 -7.85 -10.94 -7.81
C ARG A 167 -7.97 -9.95 -8.96
N TRP A 168 -7.46 -8.73 -8.77
CA TRP A 168 -7.51 -7.66 -9.73
C TRP A 168 -6.72 -8.00 -11.01
N ALA A 169 -5.51 -8.51 -10.87
CA ALA A 169 -4.69 -8.87 -12.01
C ALA A 169 -5.27 -10.05 -12.81
N ARG A 170 -5.95 -10.99 -12.14
CA ARG A 170 -6.57 -12.15 -12.80
C ARG A 170 -7.93 -11.86 -13.42
N ASN A 171 -8.73 -10.98 -12.80
CA ASN A 171 -10.10 -10.69 -13.24
C ASN A 171 -10.22 -9.26 -13.76
N PRO A 172 -10.38 -9.06 -15.08
CA PRO A 172 -10.53 -7.74 -15.66
C PRO A 172 -11.72 -6.92 -15.13
N SER A 173 -12.77 -7.59 -14.69
CA SER A 173 -13.98 -6.95 -14.16
C SER A 173 -13.91 -6.66 -12.66
N TYR A 174 -12.84 -7.10 -11.98
CA TYR A 174 -12.69 -6.84 -10.57
C TYR A 174 -12.08 -5.46 -10.34
N GLU A 175 -12.79 -4.63 -9.61
CA GLU A 175 -12.32 -3.32 -9.16
C GLU A 175 -11.96 -3.39 -7.68
N ILE A 176 -10.81 -2.82 -7.35
CA ILE A 176 -10.39 -2.69 -5.95
C ILE A 176 -11.11 -1.48 -5.36
N LYS A 177 -11.93 -1.72 -4.37
CA LYS A 177 -12.56 -0.63 -3.61
C LYS A 177 -11.54 -0.08 -2.63
N GLU A 178 -11.41 1.24 -2.59
CA GLU A 178 -10.67 1.90 -1.52
C GLU A 178 -11.33 1.58 -0.18
N GLU A 179 -10.49 1.26 0.78
CA GLU A 179 -10.94 1.06 2.15
C GLU A 179 -10.95 2.42 2.85
N ALA A 180 -12.11 2.84 3.31
CA ALA A 180 -12.19 4.04 4.14
C ALA A 180 -11.35 3.83 5.42
N PRO A 181 -10.70 4.88 5.94
CA PRO A 181 -10.08 4.80 7.25
C PRO A 181 -11.07 4.20 8.25
N PRO A 182 -10.62 3.31 9.13
CA PRO A 182 -11.51 2.76 10.15
C PRO A 182 -12.12 3.92 10.93
N GLN A 183 -13.43 4.08 10.81
CA GLN A 183 -14.17 5.02 11.64
C GLN A 183 -14.14 4.46 13.04
N VAL A 184 -13.32 5.05 13.88
CA VAL A 184 -13.47 4.85 15.32
C VAL A 184 -14.72 5.60 15.71
N ALA A 185 -15.68 4.87 16.28
CA ALA A 185 -16.93 5.45 16.72
C ALA A 185 -16.66 6.76 17.48
N ASP A 186 -17.45 7.78 17.18
CA ASP A 186 -17.41 9.06 17.91
C ASP A 186 -17.60 8.76 19.40
N GLU A 187 -16.49 8.54 20.11
CA GLU A 187 -16.53 8.46 21.58
C GLU A 187 -16.80 9.86 22.13
N PRO A 188 -17.68 9.98 23.13
CA PRO A 188 -17.89 11.25 23.82
C PRO A 188 -16.58 11.69 24.49
N GLY A 189 -15.92 12.67 23.91
CA GLY A 189 -14.59 13.16 24.32
C GLY A 189 -13.64 13.38 23.15
N ALA A 190 -14.02 13.03 21.93
CA ALA A 190 -13.26 13.31 20.73
C ALA A 190 -13.08 14.82 20.53
N GLY A 191 -11.85 15.26 20.74
CA GLY A 191 -11.23 16.36 20.07
C GLY A 191 -11.63 17.76 20.48
N LYS A 192 -10.79 18.38 21.30
CA LYS A 192 -10.65 19.84 21.24
C LYS A 192 -10.13 20.21 19.84
N ASP A 193 -10.86 21.08 19.14
CA ASP A 193 -10.37 21.68 17.90
C ASP A 193 -9.24 22.67 18.26
N PHE A 194 -8.04 22.43 17.77
CA PHE A 194 -6.93 23.37 17.89
C PHE A 194 -6.93 24.20 16.61
N CYS A 195 -7.17 25.50 16.71
CA CYS A 195 -7.08 26.39 15.57
C CYS A 195 -5.99 27.43 15.81
N THR A 196 -5.03 27.49 14.90
CA THR A 196 -3.92 28.47 14.93
C THR A 196 -4.08 29.43 13.76
N PRO A 197 -4.17 30.74 14.01
CA PRO A 197 -4.21 31.75 12.95
C PRO A 197 -2.84 31.84 12.27
N GLY A 198 -2.85 31.94 10.95
CA GLY A 198 -1.67 32.23 10.14
C GLY A 198 -1.53 33.72 9.83
N GLU A 199 -0.51 34.03 9.05
CA GLU A 199 -0.37 35.35 8.48
C GLU A 199 -1.47 35.65 7.46
N SER A 200 -1.73 36.92 7.22
CA SER A 200 -2.66 37.36 6.18
C SER A 200 -2.25 36.81 4.82
N MET A 201 -3.23 36.42 4.01
CA MET A 201 -3.00 35.88 2.67
C MET A 201 -2.16 36.88 1.82
N PRO A 202 -1.08 36.45 1.16
CA PRO A 202 -0.32 37.27 0.27
C PRO A 202 -1.21 37.86 -0.84
N ASN A 203 -1.22 39.22 -0.96
CA ASN A 203 -2.00 39.93 -1.97
C ASN A 203 -3.53 39.78 -1.91
N ALA A 204 -4.08 39.32 -0.79
CA ALA A 204 -5.50 39.33 -0.50
C ALA A 204 -5.69 40.17 0.79
N SER A 205 -5.83 41.48 0.63
CA SER A 205 -5.96 42.41 1.76
C SER A 205 -7.16 42.03 2.62
N GLY A 206 -6.90 41.51 3.81
CA GLY A 206 -7.91 41.22 4.83
C GLY A 206 -8.36 39.76 4.95
N SER A 207 -7.96 38.83 4.08
CA SER A 207 -8.33 37.45 4.24
C SER A 207 -7.55 36.75 5.35
N SER A 208 -8.24 36.14 6.30
CA SER A 208 -7.65 35.41 7.42
C SER A 208 -7.43 33.94 7.05
N LEU A 209 -6.22 33.45 7.29
CA LEU A 209 -5.90 32.02 7.16
C LEU A 209 -5.84 31.40 8.55
N THR A 210 -6.39 30.20 8.71
CA THR A 210 -6.35 29.46 9.97
C THR A 210 -6.13 27.98 9.67
N LEU A 211 -5.21 27.37 10.40
CA LEU A 211 -5.07 25.90 10.46
C LEU A 211 -5.84 25.39 11.65
N CYS A 212 -6.82 24.53 11.41
CA CYS A 212 -7.55 23.82 12.44
C CYS A 212 -7.20 22.34 12.42
N VAL A 213 -6.94 21.78 13.59
CA VAL A 213 -6.67 20.35 13.77
C VAL A 213 -7.69 19.79 14.76
N LYS A 214 -8.44 18.81 14.30
CA LYS A 214 -9.36 18.03 15.12
C LYS A 214 -8.69 16.70 15.46
N LYS A 215 -8.38 16.53 16.74
CA LYS A 215 -7.72 15.32 17.22
C LYS A 215 -8.65 14.13 17.21
N GLY A 216 -8.21 13.03 16.59
CA GLY A 216 -8.90 11.75 16.64
C GLY A 216 -8.41 10.91 17.82
N HIS A 217 -9.30 10.44 18.69
CA HIS A 217 -8.91 9.67 19.89
C HIS A 217 -8.34 8.28 19.54
N PHE A 218 -8.88 7.63 18.53
CA PHE A 218 -8.44 6.35 17.95
C PHE A 218 -8.54 6.38 16.42
N ALA A 219 -8.76 7.55 15.86
CA ALA A 219 -8.86 7.83 14.44
C ALA A 219 -7.73 8.78 14.04
N HIS A 220 -7.62 9.01 12.74
CA HIS A 220 -6.72 10.03 12.22
C HIS A 220 -7.09 11.41 12.71
N ASP A 221 -6.07 12.20 13.03
CA ASP A 221 -6.25 13.63 13.20
C ASP A 221 -6.66 14.24 11.86
N GLN A 222 -7.65 15.13 11.90
CA GLN A 222 -8.11 15.86 10.72
C GLN A 222 -7.54 17.27 10.72
N TYR A 223 -6.99 17.65 9.59
CA TYR A 223 -6.35 18.94 9.37
C TYR A 223 -7.16 19.73 8.34
N GLU A 224 -7.51 20.95 8.68
CA GLU A 224 -8.26 21.85 7.80
C GLU A 224 -7.57 23.21 7.73
N VAL A 225 -7.19 23.64 6.53
CA VAL A 225 -6.84 25.04 6.29
C VAL A 225 -8.10 25.77 5.89
N LYS A 226 -8.41 26.84 6.62
CA LYS A 226 -9.56 27.70 6.35
C LYS A 226 -9.09 29.07 5.93
N VAL A 227 -9.74 29.62 4.92
CA VAL A 227 -9.57 31.03 4.52
C VAL A 227 -10.95 31.69 4.65
N ASP A 228 -11.01 32.74 5.46
CA ASP A 228 -12.25 33.46 5.80
C ASP A 228 -13.37 32.50 6.29
N GLY A 229 -12.97 31.45 7.04
CA GLY A 229 -13.86 30.43 7.58
C GLY A 229 -14.21 29.30 6.59
N ALA A 230 -13.92 29.44 5.30
CA ALA A 230 -14.17 28.39 4.32
C ALA A 230 -13.00 27.39 4.29
N VAL A 231 -13.29 26.07 4.34
CA VAL A 231 -12.29 25.03 4.22
C VAL A 231 -11.77 24.98 2.79
N VAL A 232 -10.46 25.17 2.61
CA VAL A 232 -9.78 25.21 1.31
C VAL A 232 -8.78 24.06 1.13
N VAL A 233 -8.28 23.48 2.23
CA VAL A 233 -7.51 22.24 2.26
C VAL A 233 -8.06 21.39 3.39
N LYS A 234 -8.21 20.11 3.14
CA LYS A 234 -8.59 19.11 4.15
C LYS A 234 -7.80 17.84 3.91
N GLY A 235 -7.28 17.27 4.99
CA GLY A 235 -6.56 16.00 4.96
C GLY A 235 -6.47 15.38 6.33
N ILE A 236 -6.00 14.15 6.38
CA ILE A 236 -5.65 13.46 7.61
C ILE A 236 -4.14 13.50 7.83
N ASP A 237 -3.69 13.10 9.02
CA ASP A 237 -2.28 13.09 9.42
C ASP A 237 -1.36 12.43 8.37
N ASP A 238 -1.80 11.33 7.76
CA ASP A 238 -1.08 10.63 6.69
C ASP A 238 -0.88 11.46 5.44
N GLU A 239 -1.99 11.98 4.95
CA GLU A 239 -2.02 12.76 3.72
C GLU A 239 -1.20 14.04 3.88
N THR A 240 -1.30 14.67 5.06
CA THR A 240 -0.56 15.90 5.36
C THR A 240 0.94 15.68 5.49
N THR A 241 1.40 14.46 5.82
CA THR A 241 2.84 14.13 5.83
C THR A 241 3.43 14.21 4.42
N GLY A 242 2.71 13.72 3.41
CA GLY A 242 3.08 13.84 2.00
C GLY A 242 2.74 15.21 1.37
N GLY A 243 1.92 16.00 2.05
CA GLY A 243 1.42 17.29 1.57
C GLY A 243 0.07 17.19 0.87
N VAL A 244 -0.89 17.98 1.33
CA VAL A 244 -2.23 18.11 0.76
C VAL A 244 -2.38 19.45 0.07
N ASN A 245 -2.94 19.43 -1.13
CA ASN A 245 -3.10 20.61 -1.97
C ASN A 245 -4.56 21.05 -2.04
N GLY A 246 -4.74 22.36 -2.12
CA GLY A 246 -6.00 23.03 -2.39
C GLY A 246 -5.79 24.34 -3.12
N SER A 247 -6.83 25.15 -3.21
CA SER A 247 -6.71 26.46 -3.84
C SER A 247 -7.72 27.44 -3.28
N TYR A 248 -7.38 28.73 -3.29
CA TYR A 248 -8.29 29.83 -2.95
C TYR A 248 -7.97 31.04 -3.80
N GLY A 249 -9.00 31.60 -4.46
CA GLY A 249 -8.82 32.75 -5.36
C GLY A 249 -7.83 32.50 -6.50
N GLY A 250 -7.75 31.27 -7.01
CA GLY A 250 -6.82 30.86 -8.06
C GLY A 250 -5.38 30.66 -7.60
N LYS A 251 -5.08 30.78 -6.31
CA LYS A 251 -3.75 30.55 -5.74
C LYS A 251 -3.68 29.12 -5.17
N PRO A 252 -2.61 28.38 -5.47
CA PRO A 252 -2.38 27.06 -4.88
C PRO A 252 -2.05 27.20 -3.39
N ILE A 253 -2.65 26.32 -2.59
CA ILE A 253 -2.39 26.18 -1.16
C ILE A 253 -1.90 24.77 -0.90
N ASN A 254 -0.80 24.64 -0.17
CA ASN A 254 -0.27 23.36 0.26
C ASN A 254 -0.15 23.33 1.78
N LEU A 255 -0.60 22.23 2.39
CA LEU A 255 -0.42 21.93 3.79
C LEU A 255 0.50 20.71 3.92
N THR A 256 1.57 20.84 4.69
CA THR A 256 2.45 19.73 5.06
C THR A 256 2.60 19.70 6.57
N CYS A 257 2.35 18.54 7.21
CA CYS A 257 2.54 18.34 8.64
C CYS A 257 3.43 17.12 8.88
N THR A 258 4.67 17.34 9.33
CA THR A 258 5.64 16.28 9.58
C THR A 258 5.65 15.89 11.06
N PRO A 259 5.71 14.60 11.41
CA PRO A 259 5.74 14.16 12.80
C PRO A 259 7.01 14.60 13.51
N VAL A 260 6.88 15.04 14.75
CA VAL A 260 7.96 15.27 15.70
C VAL A 260 7.99 14.12 16.67
N LEU A 261 9.07 13.34 16.61
CA LEU A 261 9.21 12.11 17.38
C LEU A 261 10.07 12.34 18.62
N SER A 262 9.64 11.77 19.74
CA SER A 262 10.44 11.71 20.97
C SER A 262 10.80 10.25 21.27
N ALA A 263 12.08 9.97 21.39
CA ALA A 263 12.62 8.67 21.75
C ALA A 263 13.13 8.70 23.20
N PRO A 264 13.14 7.57 23.92
CA PRO A 264 13.80 7.47 25.22
C PRO A 264 15.29 7.83 25.09
N GLU A 265 15.76 8.78 25.90
CA GLU A 265 17.18 9.18 25.91
C GLU A 265 18.05 8.07 26.54
N GLU A 266 17.54 7.41 27.55
CA GLU A 266 18.24 6.32 28.25
C GLU A 266 17.39 5.05 28.29
N VAL A 267 18.06 3.90 28.23
CA VAL A 267 17.43 2.59 28.35
C VAL A 267 18.13 1.82 29.47
N THR A 268 17.39 1.46 30.49
CA THR A 268 17.90 0.72 31.65
C THR A 268 18.09 -0.76 31.34
N GLU A 269 18.93 -1.44 32.13
CA GLU A 269 19.15 -2.88 31.99
C GLU A 269 17.86 -3.70 32.17
N SER A 270 16.98 -3.28 33.10
CA SER A 270 15.70 -3.96 33.29
C SER A 270 14.78 -3.87 32.08
N GLN A 271 14.83 -2.75 31.32
CA GLN A 271 14.10 -2.55 30.09
C GLN A 271 14.67 -3.41 28.95
N ILE A 272 16.00 -3.50 28.88
CA ILE A 272 16.67 -4.39 27.91
C ILE A 272 16.31 -5.86 28.19
N GLU A 273 16.35 -6.26 29.46
CA GLU A 273 16.03 -7.64 29.87
C GLU A 273 14.55 -7.97 29.60
N SER A 274 13.63 -7.01 29.76
CA SER A 274 12.22 -7.20 29.39
C SER A 274 12.04 -7.51 27.89
N MET A 275 12.90 -6.93 27.04
CA MET A 275 12.89 -7.21 25.60
C MET A 275 13.47 -8.59 25.26
N ARG A 276 14.36 -9.13 26.13
CA ARG A 276 14.98 -10.45 25.91
C ARG A 276 13.95 -11.59 25.91
N SER A 277 12.87 -11.46 26.66
CA SER A 277 11.78 -12.44 26.65
C SER A 277 11.08 -12.56 25.29
N MET A 278 11.13 -11.50 24.50
CA MET A 278 10.53 -11.45 23.14
C MET A 278 11.49 -11.91 22.04
N ASP A 279 12.80 -11.76 22.27
CA ASP A 279 13.84 -12.18 21.35
C ASP A 279 15.09 -12.67 22.11
N PRO A 280 15.10 -13.94 22.54
CA PRO A 280 16.19 -14.50 23.35
C PRO A 280 17.54 -14.55 22.62
N GLN A 281 17.55 -14.48 21.29
CA GLN A 281 18.77 -14.58 20.47
C GLN A 281 19.36 -13.21 20.12
N ALA A 282 18.62 -12.13 20.37
CA ALA A 282 19.09 -10.79 20.03
C ALA A 282 20.25 -10.35 20.94
N THR A 283 21.19 -9.61 20.34
CA THR A 283 22.26 -8.97 21.12
C THR A 283 21.70 -7.86 22.01
N ARG A 284 22.46 -7.50 23.05
CA ARG A 284 22.08 -6.40 23.95
C ARG A 284 21.78 -5.10 23.19
N GLU A 285 22.60 -4.79 22.19
CA GLU A 285 22.44 -3.57 21.40
C GLU A 285 21.17 -3.62 20.54
N GLN A 286 20.86 -4.78 19.93
CA GLN A 286 19.62 -4.98 19.20
C GLN A 286 18.39 -4.85 20.09
N LEU A 287 18.44 -5.38 21.31
CA LEU A 287 17.35 -5.24 22.28
C LEU A 287 17.16 -3.77 22.70
N LYS A 288 18.27 -3.04 22.94
CA LYS A 288 18.22 -1.60 23.23
C LYS A 288 17.59 -0.80 22.07
N GLN A 289 18.06 -1.02 20.85
CA GLN A 289 17.49 -0.38 19.67
C GLN A 289 16.01 -0.69 19.51
N ARG A 290 15.62 -1.95 19.71
CA ARG A 290 14.22 -2.36 19.65
C ARG A 290 13.39 -1.68 20.76
N TYR A 291 13.91 -1.57 21.98
CA TYR A 291 13.22 -0.86 23.05
C TYR A 291 13.01 0.61 22.69
N VAL A 292 14.04 1.30 22.23
CA VAL A 292 13.94 2.69 21.78
C VAL A 292 12.90 2.81 20.66
N SER A 293 12.96 1.88 19.70
CA SER A 293 12.01 1.83 18.59
C SER A 293 10.55 1.72 19.05
N LEU A 294 10.28 0.82 19.97
CA LEU A 294 8.93 0.57 20.46
C LEU A 294 8.40 1.71 21.35
N ASN A 295 9.29 2.47 21.97
CA ASN A 295 8.95 3.56 22.90
C ASN A 295 9.19 4.95 22.32
N THR A 296 9.49 5.08 21.03
CA THR A 296 9.45 6.36 20.35
C THR A 296 8.00 6.74 20.05
N VAL A 297 7.59 7.90 20.50
CA VAL A 297 6.22 8.41 20.35
C VAL A 297 6.21 9.71 19.57
N GLU A 298 5.14 9.94 18.83
CA GLU A 298 4.89 11.23 18.22
C GLU A 298 4.35 12.19 19.30
N THR A 299 5.07 13.27 19.55
CA THR A 299 4.71 14.27 20.56
C THR A 299 4.12 15.53 19.98
N ALA A 300 4.39 15.80 18.70
CA ALA A 300 3.88 16.95 17.99
C ALA A 300 3.92 16.70 16.48
N ARG A 301 3.29 17.61 15.73
CA ARG A 301 3.48 17.74 14.28
C ARG A 301 3.89 19.15 13.93
N HIS A 302 4.95 19.27 13.15
CA HIS A 302 5.37 20.53 12.55
C HIS A 302 4.58 20.78 11.27
N CYS A 303 3.64 21.70 11.32
CA CYS A 303 2.76 22.02 10.21
C CYS A 303 3.18 23.31 9.51
N VAL A 304 3.26 23.26 8.18
CA VAL A 304 3.57 24.40 7.33
C VAL A 304 2.47 24.56 6.28
N VAL A 305 1.89 25.75 6.21
CA VAL A 305 0.98 26.13 5.11
C VAL A 305 1.71 27.06 4.16
N ARG A 306 1.68 26.73 2.88
CA ARG A 306 2.25 27.54 1.80
C ARG A 306 1.15 28.03 0.87
N VAL A 307 1.26 29.29 0.46
CA VAL A 307 0.43 29.89 -0.59
C VAL A 307 1.36 30.42 -1.67
N ASP A 308 1.16 30.05 -2.93
CA ASP A 308 2.09 30.37 -4.02
C ASP A 308 3.55 30.05 -3.65
N SER A 309 3.79 28.90 -3.00
CA SER A 309 5.10 28.46 -2.50
C SER A 309 5.72 29.28 -1.37
N LYS A 310 5.05 30.32 -0.86
CA LYS A 310 5.50 31.10 0.30
C LYS A 310 4.90 30.54 1.58
N ASN A 311 5.73 30.41 2.62
CA ASN A 311 5.24 30.03 3.95
C ASN A 311 4.38 31.17 4.52
N VAL A 312 3.14 30.85 4.89
CA VAL A 312 2.18 31.76 5.53
C VAL A 312 1.81 31.34 6.94
N LEU A 313 2.12 30.09 7.29
CA LEU A 313 2.00 29.55 8.64
C LEU A 313 3.07 28.49 8.85
N SER A 314 3.71 28.52 10.00
CA SER A 314 4.59 27.46 10.49
C SER A 314 4.34 27.30 11.98
N THR A 315 3.89 26.12 12.43
CA THR A 315 3.49 25.91 13.83
C THR A 315 3.66 24.45 14.20
N ASP A 316 3.90 24.19 15.49
CA ASP A 316 3.91 22.86 16.05
C ASP A 316 2.56 22.60 16.74
N ILE A 317 1.94 21.50 16.38
CA ILE A 317 0.71 20.99 17.00
C ILE A 317 1.12 19.93 17.99
N HIS A 318 0.99 20.22 19.29
CA HIS A 318 1.34 19.29 20.35
C HIS A 318 0.17 18.36 20.70
N PHE A 319 0.50 17.13 21.02
CA PHE A 319 -0.45 16.09 21.43
C PHE A 319 -0.24 15.83 22.93
N ASP A 320 -0.95 16.59 23.75
CA ASP A 320 -0.97 16.42 25.22
C ASP A 320 -2.01 15.36 25.64
#